data_0fcb3463b5279b6946793d2100fc4eeb
#
_entry.id   0fcb3463b5279b6946793d2100fc4eeb
#
_cell.length_a   1.000
_cell.length_b   1.000
_cell.length_c   1.000
_cell.angle_alpha   90.00
_cell.angle_beta   90.00
_cell.angle_gamma   90.00
#
_symmetry.space_group_name_H-M   'P 1'
#
loop_
_entity.id
_entity.type
_entity.pdbx_description
1 polymer ?
#
loop_
_entity_poly.entity_id
_entity_poly.type
_entity_poly.pdbx_seq_one_letter_code
_entity_poly.pdbx_strand_id
1 'polypeptide(L)'
;MPRHTSRMRNGLYSIHTRMIDVPGKGAGVFVLHDGQILGGNGLLWIAGSYTFDGRGRWKGEYITEPHTFISEPGIVFDNQTVSIGFSGSYTDNAAECSGTGFVGKRSVAFQSTFRFLAE
;
A
#
# COMPACT_ATOMS: atom_id res chain seq x y z
N MET A 1 1.39 -28.36 10.90
CA MET A 1 2.68 -27.67 10.77
C MET A 1 2.57 -26.46 9.86
N PRO A 2 2.91 -25.30 10.33
CA PRO A 2 2.82 -24.12 9.47
C PRO A 2 3.83 -24.22 8.34
N ARG A 3 3.38 -23.89 7.16
CA ARG A 3 4.22 -23.84 5.98
C ARG A 3 4.70 -22.42 5.75
N HIS A 4 5.94 -22.30 5.38
CA HIS A 4 6.43 -21.05 4.86
C HIS A 4 5.82 -20.85 3.47
N THR A 5 5.10 -19.77 3.32
CA THR A 5 4.52 -19.41 2.04
C THR A 5 5.54 -18.61 1.25
N SER A 6 5.85 -19.03 0.04
CA SER A 6 6.82 -18.31 -0.79
C SER A 6 6.26 -17.01 -1.36
N ARG A 7 4.95 -16.81 -1.30
CA ARG A 7 4.29 -15.60 -1.78
C ARG A 7 2.91 -15.44 -1.17
N MET A 8 2.37 -14.23 -1.23
CA MET A 8 0.98 -13.97 -0.88
C MET A 8 0.07 -14.48 -1.98
N ARG A 9 -1.17 -14.79 -1.62
CA ARG A 9 -2.19 -15.17 -2.60
C ARG A 9 -2.52 -13.98 -3.49
N ASN A 10 -2.69 -14.25 -4.78
CA ASN A 10 -3.27 -13.28 -5.69
C ASN A 10 -4.71 -13.00 -5.27
N GLY A 11 -5.15 -11.78 -5.39
CA GLY A 11 -6.52 -11.43 -5.08
C GLY A 11 -6.70 -10.01 -4.60
N LEU A 12 -7.90 -9.77 -4.09
CA LEU A 12 -8.32 -8.48 -3.56
C LEU A 12 -8.03 -8.42 -2.07
N TYR A 13 -7.43 -7.34 -1.63
CA TYR A 13 -7.06 -7.11 -0.23
C TYR A 13 -7.63 -5.78 0.26
N SER A 14 -8.10 -5.77 1.50
CA SER A 14 -8.36 -4.49 2.17
C SER A 14 -7.05 -3.94 2.69
N ILE A 15 -6.91 -2.62 2.61
CA ILE A 15 -5.71 -1.92 3.07
C ILE A 15 -6.14 -0.86 4.08
N HIS A 16 -5.48 -0.85 5.22
CA HIS A 16 -5.64 0.20 6.21
C HIS A 16 -4.29 0.84 6.44
N THR A 17 -4.22 2.13 6.26
CA THR A 17 -2.97 2.89 6.34
C THR A 17 -3.09 3.97 7.40
N ARG A 18 -2.03 4.13 8.19
CA ARG A 18 -1.91 5.25 9.12
C ARG A 18 -0.59 5.97 8.89
N MET A 19 -0.64 7.29 9.01
CA MET A 19 0.58 8.11 8.96
C MET A 19 1.32 7.99 10.29
N ILE A 20 2.65 8.07 10.26
CA ILE A 20 3.46 7.85 11.46
C ILE A 20 3.72 9.18 12.17
N ASP A 21 4.22 10.18 11.46
CA ASP A 21 4.67 11.42 12.08
C ASP A 21 3.65 12.55 12.04
N VAL A 22 2.55 12.36 11.35
CA VAL A 22 1.48 13.34 11.22
C VAL A 22 0.15 12.63 11.39
N PRO A 23 -0.91 13.34 11.78
CA PRO A 23 -2.25 12.75 11.82
C PRO A 23 -2.68 12.32 10.43
N GLY A 24 -3.36 11.21 10.36
CA GLY A 24 -3.95 10.75 9.12
C GLY A 24 -4.03 9.24 9.05
N LYS A 25 -5.15 8.77 8.48
CA LYS A 25 -5.38 7.36 8.22
C LYS A 25 -6.28 7.25 7.00
N GLY A 26 -6.24 6.11 6.38
CA GLY A 26 -7.08 5.85 5.23
C GLY A 26 -7.31 4.37 5.04
N ALA A 27 -8.25 4.05 4.18
CA ALA A 27 -8.56 2.68 3.83
C ALA A 27 -8.85 2.60 2.33
N GLY A 28 -8.66 1.42 1.78
CA GLY A 28 -8.93 1.17 0.37
C GLY A 28 -8.85 -0.29 0.08
N VAL A 29 -8.83 -0.60 -1.21
CA VAL A 29 -8.66 -1.97 -1.68
C VAL A 29 -7.56 -2.01 -2.75
N PHE A 30 -6.75 -3.06 -2.70
CA PHE A 30 -5.68 -3.29 -3.67
C PHE A 30 -5.85 -4.70 -4.23
N VAL A 31 -5.59 -4.84 -5.51
CA VAL A 31 -5.46 -6.14 -6.16
C VAL A 31 -3.98 -6.45 -6.27
N LEU A 32 -3.57 -7.60 -5.73
CA LEU A 32 -2.23 -8.13 -5.86
C LEU A 32 -2.27 -9.29 -6.83
N HIS A 33 -1.51 -9.22 -7.92
CA HIS A 33 -1.53 -10.27 -8.93
C HIS A 33 -0.18 -10.37 -9.62
N ASP A 34 0.50 -11.50 -9.41
CA ASP A 34 1.75 -11.84 -10.06
C ASP A 34 2.79 -10.72 -10.06
N GLY A 35 2.98 -10.10 -8.91
CA GLY A 35 3.97 -9.05 -8.73
C GLY A 35 3.47 -7.65 -9.03
N GLN A 36 2.22 -7.49 -9.39
CA GLN A 36 1.63 -6.18 -9.68
C GLN A 36 0.63 -5.77 -8.62
N ILE A 37 0.57 -4.47 -8.35
CA ILE A 37 -0.39 -3.88 -7.42
C ILE A 37 -1.24 -2.88 -8.19
N LEU A 38 -2.56 -3.01 -8.06
CA LEU A 38 -3.50 -2.03 -8.60
C LEU A 38 -4.59 -1.80 -7.56
N GLY A 39 -5.03 -0.58 -7.40
CA GLY A 39 -6.11 -0.32 -6.47
C GLY A 39 -6.34 1.14 -6.19
N GLY A 40 -6.93 1.39 -5.04
CA GLY A 40 -7.22 2.74 -4.62
C GLY A 40 -8.37 2.85 -3.64
N ASN A 41 -8.93 4.03 -3.57
CA ASN A 41 -10.09 4.36 -2.74
C ASN A 41 -10.96 5.37 -3.51
N GLY A 42 -11.85 6.07 -2.81
CA GLY A 42 -12.75 7.03 -3.43
C GLY A 42 -12.10 8.27 -4.02
N LEU A 43 -10.83 8.51 -3.76
CA LEU A 43 -10.12 9.73 -4.14
C LEU A 43 -8.87 9.47 -4.94
N LEU A 44 -8.16 8.38 -4.63
CA LEU A 44 -6.83 8.08 -5.17
C LEU A 44 -6.83 6.74 -5.88
N TRP A 45 -5.93 6.59 -6.85
CA TRP A 45 -5.60 5.29 -7.43
C TRP A 45 -4.11 5.01 -7.19
N ILE A 46 -3.77 3.74 -7.22
CA ILE A 46 -2.37 3.31 -7.10
C ILE A 46 -2.04 2.26 -8.15
N ALA A 47 -0.78 2.21 -8.53
CA ALA A 47 -0.26 1.17 -9.40
C ALA A 47 1.21 0.96 -9.09
N GLY A 48 1.63 -0.29 -9.03
CA GLY A 48 3.02 -0.61 -8.72
C GLY A 48 3.33 -2.09 -8.82
N SER A 49 4.41 -2.46 -8.14
CA SER A 49 4.92 -3.82 -8.19
C SER A 49 5.51 -4.23 -6.84
N TYR A 50 5.63 -5.54 -6.65
CA TYR A 50 6.18 -6.10 -5.43
C TYR A 50 6.94 -7.39 -5.72
N THR A 51 7.83 -7.74 -4.80
CA THR A 51 8.55 -9.01 -4.84
C THR A 51 8.58 -9.64 -3.45
N PHE A 52 8.76 -10.94 -3.41
CA PHE A 52 8.90 -11.71 -2.16
C PHE A 52 10.30 -12.27 -2.07
N ASP A 53 10.78 -12.44 -0.83
CA ASP A 53 12.06 -13.12 -0.61
C ASP A 53 11.90 -14.62 -0.36
N GLY A 54 10.66 -15.12 -0.35
CA GLY A 54 10.38 -16.52 -0.07
C GLY A 54 10.44 -16.91 1.39
N ARG A 55 10.67 -15.95 2.28
CA ARG A 55 10.87 -16.17 3.72
C ARG A 55 9.92 -15.37 4.59
N GLY A 56 8.81 -14.91 4.02
CA GLY A 56 7.83 -14.14 4.75
C GLY A 56 8.06 -12.63 4.71
N ARG A 57 9.02 -12.16 3.91
CA ARG A 57 9.27 -10.72 3.72
C ARG A 57 8.93 -10.32 2.31
N TRP A 58 8.45 -9.11 2.14
CA TRP A 58 8.12 -8.55 0.84
C TRP A 58 8.50 -7.08 0.78
N LYS A 59 8.66 -6.59 -0.43
CA LYS A 59 8.94 -5.18 -0.68
C LYS A 59 8.39 -4.79 -2.04
N GLY A 60 8.22 -3.51 -2.23
CA GLY A 60 7.74 -3.02 -3.51
C GLY A 60 7.71 -1.51 -3.55
N GLU A 61 7.07 -1.04 -4.61
CA GLU A 61 6.88 0.39 -4.82
C GLU A 61 5.58 0.60 -5.58
N TYR A 62 4.97 1.75 -5.36
CA TYR A 62 3.81 2.15 -6.15
C TYR A 62 3.75 3.66 -6.25
N ILE A 63 3.05 4.12 -7.27
CA ILE A 63 2.67 5.53 -7.38
C ILE A 63 1.22 5.66 -6.94
N THR A 64 0.90 6.80 -6.40
CA THR A 64 -0.47 7.17 -6.06
C THR A 64 -0.77 8.55 -6.61
N GLU A 65 -1.96 8.71 -7.16
CA GLU A 65 -2.44 9.96 -7.73
C GLU A 65 -3.92 10.12 -7.46
N PRO A 66 -4.42 11.35 -7.33
CA PRO A 66 -5.85 11.56 -7.26
C PRO A 66 -6.51 11.27 -8.62
N HIS A 67 -7.60 10.51 -8.59
CA HIS A 67 -8.48 10.39 -9.75
C HIS A 67 -9.65 11.37 -9.66
N THR A 68 -9.80 12.01 -8.51
CA THR A 68 -10.86 12.97 -8.24
C THR A 68 -10.23 14.17 -7.56
N PHE A 69 -10.41 15.35 -8.13
CA PHE A 69 -9.85 16.55 -7.55
C PHE A 69 -10.53 16.88 -6.22
N ILE A 70 -9.74 17.23 -5.24
CA ILE A 70 -10.22 17.56 -3.90
C ILE A 70 -9.67 18.93 -3.53
N SER A 71 -10.57 19.84 -3.22
CA SER A 71 -10.22 21.21 -2.84
C SER A 71 -10.16 21.44 -1.33
N GLU A 72 -10.48 20.41 -0.53
CA GLU A 72 -10.51 20.55 0.92
C GLU A 72 -9.10 20.52 1.51
N PRO A 73 -8.82 21.31 2.55
CA PRO A 73 -7.55 21.26 3.24
C PRO A 73 -7.37 19.97 4.04
N GLY A 74 -6.14 19.58 4.29
CA GLY A 74 -5.82 18.42 5.12
C GLY A 74 -5.76 17.10 4.38
N ILE A 75 -5.81 17.12 3.07
CA ILE A 75 -5.67 15.92 2.27
C ILE A 75 -4.21 15.47 2.27
N VAL A 76 -4.01 14.18 2.55
CA VAL A 76 -2.68 13.57 2.47
C VAL A 76 -2.24 13.66 1.02
N PHE A 77 -1.03 14.04 0.73
CA PHE A 77 -0.45 14.13 -0.61
C PHE A 77 -0.92 15.32 -1.47
N ASP A 78 -1.79 16.18 -0.96
CA ASP A 78 -2.14 17.48 -1.59
C ASP A 78 -2.44 17.40 -3.09
N ASN A 79 -3.21 16.39 -3.55
CA ASN A 79 -3.54 16.19 -4.96
C ASN A 79 -2.29 16.03 -5.85
N GLN A 80 -1.19 15.53 -5.32
CA GLN A 80 0.05 15.33 -6.06
C GLN A 80 0.26 13.86 -6.37
N THR A 81 1.05 13.60 -7.41
CA THR A 81 1.59 12.26 -7.65
C THR A 81 2.71 11.99 -6.65
N VAL A 82 2.62 10.86 -5.95
CA VAL A 82 3.61 10.49 -4.96
C VAL A 82 4.13 9.08 -5.27
N SER A 83 5.44 8.92 -5.25
CA SER A 83 6.09 7.62 -5.37
C SER A 83 6.39 7.10 -3.98
N ILE A 84 6.02 5.85 -3.74
CA ILE A 84 6.11 5.23 -2.43
C ILE A 84 6.92 3.95 -2.53
N GLY A 85 7.89 3.78 -1.64
CA GLY A 85 8.61 2.53 -1.46
C GLY A 85 8.22 1.91 -0.13
N PHE A 86 8.06 0.60 -0.09
CA PHE A 86 7.65 -0.10 1.13
C PHE A 86 8.35 -1.44 1.30
N SER A 87 8.38 -1.92 2.54
CA SER A 87 8.81 -3.27 2.86
C SER A 87 8.11 -3.74 4.13
N GLY A 88 8.00 -5.04 4.29
CA GLY A 88 7.33 -5.61 5.44
C GLY A 88 7.31 -7.13 5.42
N SER A 89 6.34 -7.70 6.10
CA SER A 89 6.17 -9.14 6.21
C SER A 89 4.79 -9.57 5.72
N TYR A 90 4.67 -10.84 5.39
CA TYR A 90 3.41 -11.38 4.87
C TYR A 90 3.19 -12.81 5.35
N THR A 91 1.93 -13.21 5.30
CA THR A 91 1.47 -14.58 5.44
C THR A 91 0.57 -14.89 4.24
N ASP A 92 -0.10 -16.04 4.23
CA ASP A 92 -1.04 -16.40 3.15
C ASP A 92 -2.11 -15.35 2.90
N ASN A 93 -2.67 -14.80 3.98
CA ASN A 93 -3.90 -14.02 3.90
C ASN A 93 -3.74 -12.58 4.41
N ALA A 94 -2.56 -12.22 4.82
CA ALA A 94 -2.35 -10.92 5.44
C ALA A 94 -0.92 -10.44 5.22
N ALA A 95 -0.73 -9.14 5.30
CA ALA A 95 0.59 -8.55 5.24
C ALA A 95 0.59 -7.23 6.00
N GLU A 96 1.77 -6.78 6.33
CA GLU A 96 1.97 -5.43 6.82
C GLU A 96 3.19 -4.85 6.13
N CYS A 97 3.23 -3.54 6.04
CA CYS A 97 4.41 -2.88 5.53
C CYS A 97 4.55 -1.49 6.12
N SER A 98 5.77 -1.00 6.07
CA SER A 98 6.08 0.39 6.35
C SER A 98 6.64 0.99 5.08
N GLY A 99 6.27 2.23 4.80
CA GLY A 99 6.70 2.88 3.59
C GLY A 99 6.95 4.35 3.78
N THR A 100 7.61 4.92 2.78
CA THR A 100 7.89 6.35 2.74
C THR A 100 7.66 6.89 1.34
N GLY A 101 7.32 8.17 1.27
CA GLY A 101 7.19 8.89 0.02
C GLY A 101 7.50 10.34 0.24
N PHE A 102 7.62 11.09 -0.86
CA PHE A 102 7.82 12.53 -0.80
C PHE A 102 6.59 13.25 -1.32
N VAL A 103 6.10 14.21 -0.53
CA VAL A 103 5.06 15.14 -0.95
C VAL A 103 5.75 16.48 -1.12
N GLY A 104 6.10 16.81 -2.37
CA GLY A 104 6.99 17.95 -2.62
C GLY A 104 8.37 17.66 -2.04
N LYS A 105 8.83 18.51 -1.12
CA LYS A 105 10.11 18.34 -0.43
C LYS A 105 10.00 17.65 0.92
N ARG A 106 8.78 17.29 1.32
CA ARG A 106 8.52 16.69 2.63
C ARG A 106 8.47 15.17 2.51
N SER A 107 9.21 14.48 3.37
CA SER A 107 9.12 13.04 3.49
C SER A 107 7.95 12.69 4.39
N VAL A 108 7.14 11.71 3.98
CA VAL A 108 6.06 11.17 4.81
C VAL A 108 6.30 9.68 4.99
N ALA A 109 5.99 9.20 6.20
CA ALA A 109 6.13 7.80 6.56
C ALA A 109 4.78 7.26 6.98
N PHE A 110 4.53 5.99 6.65
CA PHE A 110 3.25 5.36 6.98
C PHE A 110 3.43 3.88 7.25
N GLN A 111 2.39 3.29 7.83
CA GLN A 111 2.29 1.86 8.05
C GLN A 111 0.95 1.38 7.51
N SER A 112 0.97 0.26 6.79
CA SER A 112 -0.23 -0.32 6.21
C SER A 112 -0.39 -1.77 6.61
N THR A 113 -1.64 -2.18 6.77
CA THR A 113 -2.01 -3.58 6.98
C THR A 113 -2.91 -4.04 5.84
N PHE A 114 -2.67 -5.25 5.38
CA PHE A 114 -3.36 -5.86 4.25
C PHE A 114 -4.07 -7.11 4.73
N ARG A 115 -5.31 -7.28 4.33
CA ARG A 115 -6.07 -8.48 4.63
C ARG A 115 -6.75 -9.00 3.37
N PHE A 116 -6.55 -10.29 3.10
CA PHE A 116 -7.16 -10.95 1.94
C PHE A 116 -8.68 -10.93 2.04
N LEU A 117 -9.34 -10.60 0.95
CA LEU A 117 -10.80 -10.56 0.87
C LEU A 117 -11.34 -11.59 -0.10
N ALA A 118 -10.79 -11.67 -1.31
CA ALA A 118 -11.31 -12.53 -2.37
C ALA A 118 -10.31 -12.69 -3.50
N GLU A 119 -10.40 -13.79 -4.22
CA GLU A 119 -9.63 -13.98 -5.45
C GLU A 119 -10.32 -13.30 -6.62
#